data_fd489c941f974c91b2526d3c46caee31
#
_entry.id   fd489c941f974c91b2526d3c46caee31
#
_cell.length_a   1.000
_cell.length_b   1.000
_cell.length_c   1.000
_cell.angle_alpha   90.00
_cell.angle_beta   90.00
_cell.angle_gamma   90.00
#
_symmetry.space_group_name_H-M   'P 1'
#
loop_
_entity.id
_entity.type
_entity.pdbx_description
1 polymer ?
#
loop_
_entity_poly.entity_id
_entity_poly.type
_entity_poly.pdbx_seq_one_letter_code
_entity_poly.pdbx_strand_id
1 'polypeptide(L)'
;MANALTRNDTVSLEFKADDPDGDRVTARYQWLANDNPVDGQTSATLSLAAVRRGERVSAELTPVDGRGAVGPAFRTEAVEVVNTPPVVTRVGIEPATAKPGDVLRATFEGSDMDGDPVKYLFEWWRNGNSLGTPSKDQEQRTLATDGFTRGDMIVVGVTPYDAGGPGRFLVSEPFLLLNRAPVITSSPKGPMGQGLFEYTVTASDPDNDPLTYKLDTAPSGMTIESNTGKVSWQMPAGFSSPQQVRISVDDGNQGQAFQEFTLTPPPAR
;
A
#
# COMPACT_ATOMS: atom_id res chain seq x y z
N MET A 1 11.23 29.67 -21.19
CA MET A 1 11.76 29.89 -19.82
C MET A 1 12.66 28.70 -19.53
N ALA A 2 13.92 28.91 -19.17
CA ALA A 2 14.80 27.81 -18.74
C ALA A 2 14.15 27.18 -17.49
N ASN A 3 14.05 25.85 -17.45
CA ASN A 3 13.60 25.13 -16.26
C ASN A 3 14.56 25.44 -15.12
N ALA A 4 14.03 25.71 -13.93
CA ALA A 4 14.85 25.88 -12.73
C ALA A 4 15.59 24.55 -12.45
N LEU A 5 16.88 24.61 -12.16
CA LEU A 5 17.71 23.45 -11.87
C LEU A 5 17.52 23.01 -10.42
N THR A 6 17.28 21.71 -10.22
CA THR A 6 17.16 21.08 -8.91
C THR A 6 18.28 20.04 -8.71
N ARG A 7 18.43 19.51 -7.52
CA ARG A 7 19.45 18.47 -7.25
C ARG A 7 19.17 17.13 -7.95
N ASN A 8 17.97 16.93 -8.49
CA ASN A 8 17.64 15.75 -9.31
C ASN A 8 18.15 15.86 -10.76
N ASP A 9 18.61 17.03 -11.18
CA ASP A 9 19.01 17.26 -12.55
C ASP A 9 20.47 16.89 -12.79
N THR A 10 20.77 16.60 -14.06
CA THR A 10 22.13 16.48 -14.58
C THR A 10 22.30 17.53 -15.67
N VAL A 11 23.30 18.35 -15.55
CA VAL A 11 23.66 19.37 -16.55
C VAL A 11 24.78 18.86 -17.43
N SER A 12 24.77 19.26 -18.71
CA SER A 12 25.77 18.89 -19.68
C SER A 12 26.27 20.13 -20.41
N LEU A 13 27.57 20.12 -20.78
CA LEU A 13 28.19 21.12 -21.61
C LEU A 13 28.42 20.57 -23.00
N GLU A 14 27.98 21.33 -23.97
CA GLU A 14 28.39 21.16 -25.37
C GLU A 14 29.29 22.34 -25.75
N PHE A 15 30.41 22.05 -26.43
CA PHE A 15 31.26 23.08 -26.96
C PHE A 15 31.56 22.83 -28.43
N LYS A 16 31.82 23.90 -29.14
CA LYS A 16 32.31 23.89 -30.51
C LYS A 16 33.58 24.73 -30.56
N ALA A 17 34.64 24.17 -31.10
CA ALA A 17 35.89 24.86 -31.30
C ALA A 17 36.48 24.46 -32.66
N ASP A 18 37.14 25.39 -33.29
CA ASP A 18 37.86 25.18 -34.54
C ASP A 18 39.34 25.47 -34.26
N ASP A 19 40.22 24.66 -34.83
CA ASP A 19 41.66 24.83 -34.80
C ASP A 19 42.17 25.36 -36.14
N PRO A 20 42.98 26.42 -36.18
CA PRO A 20 43.50 27.00 -37.44
C PRO A 20 44.36 26.02 -38.27
N ASP A 21 45.04 25.08 -37.61
CA ASP A 21 45.88 24.07 -38.25
C ASP A 21 45.07 22.78 -38.59
N GLY A 22 43.77 22.73 -38.23
CA GLY A 22 42.86 21.63 -38.48
C GLY A 22 43.03 20.44 -37.54
N ASP A 23 43.71 20.63 -36.41
CA ASP A 23 43.86 19.61 -35.38
C ASP A 23 42.53 19.37 -34.61
N ARG A 24 42.38 18.17 -34.10
CA ARG A 24 41.23 17.85 -33.29
C ARG A 24 41.32 18.55 -31.93
N VAL A 25 40.30 19.35 -31.60
CA VAL A 25 40.19 20.01 -30.29
C VAL A 25 39.41 19.15 -29.31
N THR A 26 39.95 19.02 -28.11
CA THR A 26 39.29 18.44 -26.93
C THR A 26 39.11 19.53 -25.88
N ALA A 27 38.32 19.23 -24.79
CA ALA A 27 38.16 20.18 -23.70
C ALA A 27 38.48 19.54 -22.36
N ARG A 28 39.10 20.34 -21.48
CA ARG A 28 39.13 20.08 -20.04
C ARG A 28 37.98 20.83 -19.37
N TYR A 29 37.30 20.18 -18.44
CA TYR A 29 36.18 20.76 -17.73
C TYR A 29 36.49 20.85 -16.24
N GLN A 30 36.01 21.91 -15.61
CA GLN A 30 35.97 22.07 -14.16
C GLN A 30 34.62 22.69 -13.77
N TRP A 31 33.82 21.97 -13.00
CA TRP A 31 32.59 22.50 -12.45
C TRP A 31 32.89 23.29 -11.17
N LEU A 32 32.10 24.34 -10.96
CA LEU A 32 32.26 25.28 -9.85
C LEU A 32 30.92 25.44 -9.16
N ALA A 33 30.90 25.40 -7.81
CA ALA A 33 29.78 25.76 -6.95
C ALA A 33 30.20 26.98 -6.11
N ASN A 34 29.44 28.09 -6.22
CA ASN A 34 29.79 29.38 -5.61
C ASN A 34 31.26 29.76 -5.86
N ASP A 35 31.72 29.62 -7.11
CA ASP A 35 33.11 29.90 -7.59
C ASP A 35 34.20 28.95 -7.04
N ASN A 36 33.84 27.94 -6.24
CA ASN A 36 34.78 26.94 -5.76
C ASN A 36 34.69 25.66 -6.60
N PRO A 37 35.81 25.02 -6.92
CA PRO A 37 35.81 23.75 -7.64
C PRO A 37 34.98 22.69 -6.94
N VAL A 38 34.13 21.97 -7.70
CA VAL A 38 33.47 20.76 -7.23
C VAL A 38 34.46 19.62 -7.45
N ASP A 39 34.94 19.02 -6.36
CA ASP A 39 35.98 18.01 -6.38
C ASP A 39 35.60 16.80 -7.25
N GLY A 40 36.56 16.40 -8.10
CA GLY A 40 36.43 15.25 -8.99
C GLY A 40 35.45 15.43 -10.16
N GLN A 41 34.83 16.60 -10.33
CA GLN A 41 33.85 16.87 -11.40
C GLN A 41 34.53 17.55 -12.59
N THR A 42 35.24 16.73 -13.40
CA THR A 42 36.00 17.15 -14.56
C THR A 42 35.46 16.60 -15.90
N SER A 43 34.28 16.03 -15.91
CA SER A 43 33.60 15.55 -17.12
C SER A 43 32.71 16.65 -17.73
N ALA A 44 32.28 16.45 -18.99
CA ALA A 44 31.33 17.35 -19.65
C ALA A 44 29.96 17.41 -18.96
N THR A 45 29.67 16.51 -18.00
CA THR A 45 28.40 16.42 -17.29
C THR A 45 28.60 16.53 -15.78
N LEU A 46 27.65 17.15 -15.08
CA LEU A 46 27.61 17.25 -13.63
C LEU A 46 26.23 16.81 -13.15
N SER A 47 26.17 15.82 -12.23
CA SER A 47 24.98 15.55 -11.45
C SER A 47 24.86 16.58 -10.33
N LEU A 48 23.76 17.32 -10.28
CA LEU A 48 23.51 18.35 -9.27
C LEU A 48 23.25 17.77 -7.87
N ALA A 49 23.15 16.44 -7.72
CA ALA A 49 23.16 15.76 -6.42
C ALA A 49 24.42 16.07 -5.60
N ALA A 50 25.55 16.38 -6.27
CA ALA A 50 26.82 16.78 -5.64
C ALA A 50 26.85 18.24 -5.14
N VAL A 51 25.80 19.03 -5.47
CA VAL A 51 25.71 20.46 -5.16
C VAL A 51 24.57 20.70 -4.17
N ARG A 52 24.62 21.72 -3.35
CA ARG A 52 23.56 22.05 -2.39
C ARG A 52 22.56 23.02 -2.99
N ARG A 53 21.32 22.98 -2.51
CA ARG A 53 20.32 24.02 -2.79
C ARG A 53 20.84 25.39 -2.41
N GLY A 54 20.56 26.38 -3.25
CA GLY A 54 21.02 27.77 -3.09
C GLY A 54 22.45 28.04 -3.61
N GLU A 55 23.20 27.00 -3.98
CA GLU A 55 24.50 27.21 -4.60
C GLU A 55 24.35 27.57 -6.09
N ARG A 56 25.25 28.38 -6.59
CA ARG A 56 25.30 28.79 -8.00
C ARG A 56 26.35 27.97 -8.74
N VAL A 57 25.88 27.20 -9.72
CA VAL A 57 26.73 26.30 -10.51
C VAL A 57 27.16 26.98 -11.81
N SER A 58 28.44 26.93 -12.11
CA SER A 58 29.05 27.31 -13.39
C SER A 58 30.09 26.27 -13.78
N ALA A 59 30.55 26.34 -15.02
CA ALA A 59 31.64 25.50 -15.49
C ALA A 59 32.69 26.32 -16.18
N GLU A 60 33.93 25.91 -15.99
CA GLU A 60 35.10 26.39 -16.75
C GLU A 60 35.49 25.30 -17.76
N LEU A 61 35.65 25.71 -19.01
CA LEU A 61 36.03 24.88 -20.14
C LEU A 61 37.34 25.43 -20.73
N THR A 62 38.33 24.57 -20.83
CA THR A 62 39.63 24.92 -21.45
C THR A 62 39.86 24.02 -22.67
N PRO A 63 39.92 24.57 -23.89
CA PRO A 63 40.17 23.79 -25.09
C PRO A 63 41.66 23.38 -25.15
N VAL A 64 41.90 22.17 -25.68
CA VAL A 64 43.24 21.63 -25.88
C VAL A 64 43.28 20.97 -27.26
N ASP A 65 44.24 21.34 -28.09
CA ASP A 65 44.43 20.73 -29.40
C ASP A 65 45.07 19.33 -29.34
N GLY A 66 45.19 18.69 -30.50
CA GLY A 66 45.78 17.35 -30.64
C GLY A 66 47.28 17.27 -30.32
N ARG A 67 47.99 18.40 -30.23
CA ARG A 67 49.43 18.54 -29.90
C ARG A 67 49.67 19.00 -28.46
N GLY A 68 48.59 19.28 -27.72
CA GLY A 68 48.64 19.67 -26.31
C GLY A 68 48.72 21.18 -26.07
N ALA A 69 48.60 22.03 -27.12
CA ALA A 69 48.49 23.48 -26.89
C ALA A 69 47.14 23.80 -26.26
N VAL A 70 47.14 24.75 -25.32
CA VAL A 70 46.01 25.12 -24.50
C VAL A 70 45.47 26.47 -24.93
N GLY A 71 44.21 26.52 -25.31
CA GLY A 71 43.52 27.76 -25.64
C GLY A 71 42.99 28.50 -24.41
N PRO A 72 42.38 29.67 -24.62
CA PRO A 72 41.82 30.46 -23.52
C PRO A 72 40.66 29.70 -22.85
N ALA A 73 40.62 29.77 -21.51
CA ALA A 73 39.50 29.21 -20.75
C ALA A 73 38.24 30.05 -20.95
N PHE A 74 37.12 29.37 -21.05
CA PHE A 74 35.79 29.96 -21.12
C PHE A 74 34.98 29.54 -19.90
N ARG A 75 34.26 30.49 -19.29
CA ARG A 75 33.37 30.22 -18.16
C ARG A 75 31.90 30.49 -18.51
N THR A 76 31.04 29.56 -18.15
CA THR A 76 29.60 29.71 -18.33
C THR A 76 28.99 30.68 -17.32
N GLU A 77 27.80 31.19 -17.63
CA GLU A 77 26.99 31.87 -16.61
C GLU A 77 26.63 30.90 -15.46
N ALA A 78 26.55 31.47 -14.25
CA ALA A 78 26.21 30.70 -13.07
C ALA A 78 24.70 30.61 -12.90
N VAL A 79 24.17 29.38 -12.70
CA VAL A 79 22.74 29.08 -12.49
C VAL A 79 22.55 28.59 -11.06
N GLU A 80 21.51 29.09 -10.37
CA GLU A 80 21.20 28.71 -9.02
C GLU A 80 20.47 27.35 -8.97
N VAL A 81 20.88 26.48 -8.05
CA VAL A 81 20.19 25.24 -7.73
C VAL A 81 19.06 25.55 -6.75
N VAL A 82 17.82 25.41 -7.23
CA VAL A 82 16.62 25.71 -6.43
C VAL A 82 16.15 24.50 -5.64
N ASN A 83 15.08 24.67 -4.86
CA ASN A 83 14.45 23.60 -4.09
C ASN A 83 14.12 22.37 -4.96
N THR A 84 14.51 21.20 -4.45
CA THR A 84 14.14 19.91 -5.02
C THR A 84 12.86 19.44 -4.35
N PRO A 85 11.74 19.29 -5.06
CA PRO A 85 10.50 18.82 -4.44
C PRO A 85 10.66 17.42 -3.83
N PRO A 86 10.00 17.13 -2.69
CA PRO A 86 10.03 15.82 -2.06
C PRO A 86 9.39 14.73 -2.94
N VAL A 87 9.79 13.49 -2.73
CA VAL A 87 9.29 12.35 -3.48
C VAL A 87 8.68 11.29 -2.57
N VAL A 88 7.65 10.61 -3.08
CA VAL A 88 7.13 9.34 -2.54
C VAL A 88 7.45 8.26 -3.56
N THR A 89 8.07 7.19 -3.12
CA THR A 89 8.53 6.08 -3.98
C THR A 89 7.64 4.85 -3.87
N ARG A 90 6.87 4.74 -2.78
CA ARG A 90 5.96 3.63 -2.52
C ARG A 90 4.73 4.10 -1.76
N VAL A 91 3.56 3.55 -2.12
CA VAL A 91 2.30 3.73 -1.39
C VAL A 91 1.61 2.39 -1.27
N GLY A 92 1.04 2.08 -0.11
CA GLY A 92 0.30 0.86 0.17
C GLY A 92 -0.82 1.08 1.17
N ILE A 93 -1.59 0.02 1.43
CA ILE A 93 -2.71 0.01 2.37
C ILE A 93 -2.54 -1.17 3.34
N GLU A 94 -2.77 -0.94 4.61
CA GLU A 94 -2.76 -1.94 5.68
C GLU A 94 -4.08 -1.91 6.47
N PRO A 95 -4.51 -3.04 7.07
CA PRO A 95 -3.97 -4.38 6.94
C PRO A 95 -4.37 -5.04 5.61
N ALA A 96 -3.52 -5.90 5.05
CA ALA A 96 -3.80 -6.62 3.78
C ALA A 96 -5.01 -7.57 3.84
N THR A 97 -5.51 -7.86 5.03
CA THR A 97 -6.66 -8.74 5.31
C THR A 97 -7.90 -7.96 5.76
N ALA A 98 -7.94 -6.65 5.50
CA ALA A 98 -9.05 -5.80 5.95
C ALA A 98 -10.39 -6.19 5.32
N LYS A 99 -11.43 -6.02 6.12
CA LYS A 99 -12.84 -6.32 5.83
C LYS A 99 -13.68 -5.05 6.07
N PRO A 100 -14.90 -4.99 5.58
CA PRO A 100 -15.82 -3.90 5.93
C PRO A 100 -15.94 -3.71 7.45
N GLY A 101 -15.81 -2.46 7.91
CA GLY A 101 -15.77 -2.08 9.33
C GLY A 101 -14.37 -1.95 9.93
N ASP A 102 -13.32 -2.42 9.23
CA ASP A 102 -11.95 -2.21 9.67
C ASP A 102 -11.46 -0.79 9.35
N VAL A 103 -10.41 -0.36 10.05
CA VAL A 103 -9.71 0.90 9.76
C VAL A 103 -8.51 0.61 8.88
N LEU A 104 -8.52 1.16 7.67
CA LEU A 104 -7.38 1.12 6.75
C LEU A 104 -6.38 2.22 7.10
N ARG A 105 -5.11 1.94 6.87
CA ARG A 105 -4.01 2.89 7.05
C ARG A 105 -3.14 2.93 5.81
N ALA A 106 -2.85 4.13 5.32
CA ALA A 106 -1.87 4.33 4.25
C ALA A 106 -0.45 4.07 4.76
N THR A 107 0.32 3.31 4.00
CA THR A 107 1.76 3.13 4.17
C THR A 107 2.48 3.77 3.00
N PHE A 108 3.64 4.37 3.23
CA PHE A 108 4.41 5.01 2.17
C PHE A 108 5.88 5.14 2.56
N GLU A 109 6.72 5.28 1.56
CA GLU A 109 8.13 5.65 1.68
C GLU A 109 8.33 6.96 0.94
N GLY A 110 8.93 7.94 1.61
CA GLY A 110 9.17 9.25 1.03
C GLY A 110 10.40 9.92 1.61
N SER A 111 11.02 10.78 0.82
CA SER A 111 12.22 11.51 1.18
C SER A 111 12.31 12.85 0.46
N ASP A 112 13.17 13.71 0.97
CA ASP A 112 13.56 14.95 0.35
C ASP A 112 15.08 14.97 0.15
N MET A 113 15.54 15.36 -1.04
CA MET A 113 16.96 15.36 -1.37
C MET A 113 17.71 16.53 -0.73
N ASP A 114 17.02 17.61 -0.41
CA ASP A 114 17.58 18.79 0.26
C ASP A 114 17.61 18.61 1.78
N GLY A 115 16.90 17.57 2.29
CA GLY A 115 16.76 17.29 3.71
C GLY A 115 15.69 18.13 4.41
N ASP A 116 14.77 18.69 3.65
CA ASP A 116 13.68 19.49 4.19
C ASP A 116 12.64 18.64 4.94
N PRO A 117 11.95 19.20 5.93
CA PRO A 117 10.82 18.54 6.56
C PRO A 117 9.68 18.32 5.57
N VAL A 118 9.31 17.05 5.34
CA VAL A 118 8.24 16.67 4.42
C VAL A 118 6.94 16.43 5.17
N LYS A 119 5.86 16.98 4.66
CA LYS A 119 4.48 16.67 5.05
C LYS A 119 3.78 15.92 3.94
N TYR A 120 2.67 15.24 4.27
CA TYR A 120 1.98 14.37 3.32
C TYR A 120 0.47 14.64 3.35
N LEU A 121 -0.15 14.73 2.16
CA LEU A 121 -1.59 14.76 1.96
C LEU A 121 -2.04 13.40 1.46
N PHE A 122 -3.15 12.89 2.02
CA PHE A 122 -3.73 11.60 1.67
C PHE A 122 -5.10 11.82 1.04
N GLU A 123 -5.32 11.20 -0.12
CA GLU A 123 -6.60 11.15 -0.80
C GLU A 123 -7.06 9.71 -0.90
N TRP A 124 -8.33 9.44 -0.60
CA TRP A 124 -8.90 8.10 -0.63
C TRP A 124 -10.01 8.00 -1.66
N TRP A 125 -10.06 6.88 -2.35
CA TRP A 125 -11.12 6.56 -3.32
C TRP A 125 -11.75 5.22 -2.98
N ARG A 126 -13.08 5.13 -3.18
CA ARG A 126 -13.86 3.91 -3.14
C ARG A 126 -14.51 3.70 -4.52
N ASN A 127 -14.23 2.59 -5.17
CA ASN A 127 -14.78 2.26 -6.50
C ASN A 127 -14.59 3.38 -7.53
N GLY A 128 -13.45 4.05 -7.50
CA GLY A 128 -13.10 5.17 -8.37
C GLY A 128 -13.69 6.53 -7.96
N ASN A 129 -14.52 6.59 -6.92
CA ASN A 129 -15.10 7.83 -6.42
C ASN A 129 -14.27 8.37 -5.25
N SER A 130 -13.93 9.66 -5.29
CA SER A 130 -13.22 10.31 -4.18
C SER A 130 -14.08 10.34 -2.92
N LEU A 131 -13.47 10.05 -1.79
CA LEU A 131 -14.10 10.11 -0.47
C LEU A 131 -13.93 11.47 0.22
N GLY A 132 -13.43 12.44 -0.48
CA GLY A 132 -13.26 13.81 -0.01
C GLY A 132 -11.91 14.39 -0.40
N THR A 133 -11.79 15.70 -0.37
CA THR A 133 -10.55 16.42 -0.66
C THR A 133 -9.77 16.56 0.64
N PRO A 134 -8.50 16.16 0.70
CA PRO A 134 -7.69 16.32 1.91
C PRO A 134 -7.49 17.80 2.24
N SER A 135 -7.64 18.14 3.49
CA SER A 135 -7.26 19.45 4.01
C SER A 135 -5.77 19.40 4.41
N LYS A 136 -5.03 20.47 4.16
CA LYS A 136 -3.62 20.59 4.57
C LYS A 136 -3.42 20.50 6.09
N ASP A 137 -4.51 20.67 6.85
CA ASP A 137 -4.51 20.61 8.30
C ASP A 137 -4.93 19.24 8.88
N GLN A 138 -5.31 18.29 8.01
CA GLN A 138 -5.74 16.95 8.42
C GLN A 138 -4.94 15.89 7.66
N GLU A 139 -3.99 15.30 8.35
CA GLU A 139 -3.28 14.11 7.87
C GLU A 139 -4.21 12.88 7.95
N GLN A 140 -5.13 12.73 6.98
CA GLN A 140 -6.05 11.60 6.92
C GLN A 140 -5.33 10.33 6.42
N ARG A 141 -4.35 9.89 7.20
CA ARG A 141 -3.60 8.66 6.93
C ARG A 141 -4.43 7.39 7.08
N THR A 142 -5.60 7.49 7.73
CA THR A 142 -6.48 6.36 8.00
C THR A 142 -7.86 6.59 7.39
N LEU A 143 -8.52 5.48 7.01
CA LEU A 143 -9.87 5.45 6.48
C LEU A 143 -10.68 4.40 7.26
N ALA A 144 -11.74 4.80 7.95
CA ALA A 144 -12.73 3.89 8.50
C ALA A 144 -13.62 3.36 7.37
N THR A 145 -13.89 2.05 7.36
CA THR A 145 -14.68 1.41 6.30
C THR A 145 -16.09 1.03 6.78
N ASP A 146 -16.62 1.75 7.78
CA ASP A 146 -18.01 1.61 8.20
C ASP A 146 -18.97 1.88 7.04
N GLY A 147 -19.92 0.98 6.83
CA GLY A 147 -20.86 1.07 5.71
C GLY A 147 -20.28 0.73 4.33
N PHE A 148 -19.05 0.24 4.27
CA PHE A 148 -18.47 -0.34 3.05
C PHE A 148 -18.91 -1.80 2.93
N THR A 149 -18.72 -2.35 1.73
CA THR A 149 -19.12 -3.72 1.41
C THR A 149 -17.92 -4.55 0.95
N ARG A 150 -18.02 -5.87 1.09
CA ARG A 150 -17.07 -6.80 0.50
C ARG A 150 -16.88 -6.50 -1.00
N GLY A 151 -15.63 -6.54 -1.46
CA GLY A 151 -15.28 -6.28 -2.85
C GLY A 151 -15.20 -4.79 -3.21
N ASP A 152 -15.49 -3.87 -2.29
CA ASP A 152 -15.19 -2.46 -2.52
C ASP A 152 -13.69 -2.30 -2.80
N MET A 153 -13.40 -1.62 -3.89
CA MET A 153 -12.05 -1.31 -4.32
C MET A 153 -11.61 0.02 -3.70
N ILE A 154 -10.57 -0.02 -2.89
CA ILE A 154 -10.01 1.13 -2.20
C ILE A 154 -8.65 1.48 -2.81
N VAL A 155 -8.42 2.76 -3.02
CA VAL A 155 -7.13 3.32 -3.46
C VAL A 155 -6.80 4.50 -2.55
N VAL A 156 -5.54 4.66 -2.21
CA VAL A 156 -5.02 5.86 -1.54
C VAL A 156 -3.94 6.51 -2.37
N GLY A 157 -4.01 7.82 -2.51
CA GLY A 157 -2.97 8.64 -3.10
C GLY A 157 -2.25 9.47 -2.05
N VAL A 158 -0.98 9.70 -2.25
CA VAL A 158 -0.12 10.47 -1.35
C VAL A 158 0.59 11.56 -2.15
N THR A 159 0.42 12.80 -1.70
CA THR A 159 1.17 13.95 -2.22
C THR A 159 2.14 14.42 -1.12
N PRO A 160 3.45 14.28 -1.32
CA PRO A 160 4.43 14.87 -0.42
C PRO A 160 4.54 16.38 -0.69
N TYR A 161 4.86 17.17 0.32
CA TYR A 161 5.15 18.59 0.14
C TYR A 161 6.09 19.11 1.23
N ASP A 162 6.89 20.09 0.86
CA ASP A 162 7.77 20.87 1.73
C ASP A 162 7.38 22.35 1.72
N ALA A 163 8.26 23.23 2.21
CA ALA A 163 8.08 24.67 2.18
C ALA A 163 8.19 25.25 0.75
N GLY A 164 8.86 24.56 -0.17
CA GLY A 164 9.04 24.96 -1.57
C GLY A 164 7.87 24.55 -2.46
N GLY A 165 7.06 23.60 -2.02
CA GLY A 165 5.87 23.15 -2.75
C GLY A 165 5.61 21.66 -2.75
N PRO A 166 4.63 21.20 -3.52
CA PRO A 166 4.31 19.79 -3.63
C PRO A 166 5.30 19.04 -4.52
N GLY A 167 5.61 17.81 -4.12
CA GLY A 167 6.25 16.82 -4.95
C GLY A 167 5.25 16.05 -5.82
N ARG A 168 5.71 14.95 -6.40
CA ARG A 168 4.90 14.13 -7.30
C ARG A 168 3.89 13.29 -6.51
N PHE A 169 2.61 13.37 -6.90
CA PHE A 169 1.55 12.50 -6.44
C PHE A 169 1.78 11.04 -6.85
N LEU A 170 1.57 10.11 -5.92
CA LEU A 170 1.66 8.66 -6.16
C LEU A 170 0.45 7.96 -5.54
N VAL A 171 -0.07 6.93 -6.22
CA VAL A 171 -1.21 6.13 -5.75
C VAL A 171 -0.78 4.71 -5.39
N SER A 172 -1.53 4.07 -4.49
CA SER A 172 -1.40 2.65 -4.18
C SER A 172 -1.90 1.76 -5.30
N GLU A 173 -1.50 0.48 -5.30
CA GLU A 173 -2.27 -0.54 -5.99
C GLU A 173 -3.69 -0.60 -5.42
N PRO A 174 -4.70 -1.00 -6.24
CA PRO A 174 -6.06 -1.20 -5.77
C PRO A 174 -6.12 -2.29 -4.68
N PHE A 175 -6.82 -1.99 -3.59
CA PHE A 175 -7.06 -2.89 -2.48
C PHE A 175 -8.54 -3.27 -2.42
N LEU A 176 -8.86 -4.56 -2.33
CA LEU A 176 -10.23 -5.04 -2.21
C LEU A 176 -10.53 -5.44 -0.76
N LEU A 177 -11.64 -4.93 -0.21
CA LEU A 177 -12.14 -5.37 1.08
C LEU A 177 -12.57 -6.84 1.00
N LEU A 178 -12.08 -7.64 1.96
CA LEU A 178 -12.30 -9.08 2.01
C LEU A 178 -13.67 -9.43 2.60
N ASN A 179 -14.07 -10.68 2.43
CA ASN A 179 -15.27 -11.25 2.99
C ASN A 179 -15.23 -11.35 4.51
N ARG A 180 -16.37 -11.14 5.18
CA ARG A 180 -16.59 -11.44 6.59
C ARG A 180 -17.26 -12.82 6.71
N ALA A 181 -16.72 -13.64 7.59
CA ALA A 181 -17.29 -14.97 7.82
C ALA A 181 -18.62 -14.89 8.58
N PRO A 182 -19.51 -15.88 8.42
CA PRO A 182 -20.75 -15.96 9.19
C PRO A 182 -20.50 -16.13 10.69
N VAL A 183 -21.48 -15.76 11.50
CA VAL A 183 -21.46 -15.88 12.95
C VAL A 183 -22.60 -16.76 13.41
N ILE A 184 -22.29 -17.87 14.09
CA ILE A 184 -23.30 -18.74 14.71
C ILE A 184 -23.77 -18.10 16.02
N THR A 185 -25.08 -17.89 16.15
CA THR A 185 -25.70 -17.19 17.28
C THR A 185 -26.47 -18.12 18.21
N SER A 186 -26.69 -19.36 17.82
CA SER A 186 -27.40 -20.37 18.63
C SER A 186 -26.43 -21.31 19.33
N SER A 187 -26.92 -21.96 20.37
CA SER A 187 -26.26 -23.08 21.03
C SER A 187 -27.31 -24.20 21.35
N PRO A 188 -26.91 -25.49 21.26
CA PRO A 188 -27.77 -26.56 21.61
C PRO A 188 -28.12 -26.50 23.10
N LYS A 189 -29.37 -26.73 23.44
CA LYS A 189 -29.87 -26.67 24.85
C LYS A 189 -29.76 -28.04 25.52
N GLY A 190 -29.10 -28.04 26.69
CA GLY A 190 -29.21 -28.91 27.84
C GLY A 190 -29.16 -30.44 27.67
N PRO A 191 -29.27 -31.19 28.78
CA PRO A 191 -29.23 -32.63 28.76
C PRO A 191 -30.42 -33.19 28.00
N MET A 192 -30.14 -34.17 27.13
CA MET A 192 -31.11 -34.76 26.23
C MET A 192 -31.99 -35.78 26.91
N GLY A 193 -33.30 -35.68 26.65
CA GLY A 193 -34.20 -36.79 26.93
C GLY A 193 -33.91 -37.97 26.01
N GLN A 194 -34.55 -39.11 26.27
CA GLN A 194 -34.56 -40.24 25.35
C GLN A 194 -35.46 -39.94 24.15
N GLY A 195 -35.04 -40.29 22.93
CA GLY A 195 -35.86 -40.18 21.73
C GLY A 195 -35.29 -39.30 20.63
N LEU A 196 -36.06 -38.36 20.14
CA LEU A 196 -35.67 -37.47 19.05
C LEU A 196 -34.92 -36.26 19.59
N PHE A 197 -33.70 -36.03 19.09
CA PHE A 197 -32.98 -34.78 19.25
C PHE A 197 -33.27 -33.84 18.07
N GLU A 198 -33.70 -32.64 18.33
CA GLU A 198 -33.88 -31.59 17.35
C GLU A 198 -33.18 -30.32 17.84
N TYR A 199 -32.47 -29.70 16.94
CA TYR A 199 -31.77 -28.43 17.18
C TYR A 199 -31.68 -27.64 15.86
N THR A 200 -31.99 -26.35 15.89
CA THR A 200 -31.81 -25.50 14.73
C THR A 200 -30.60 -24.60 14.97
N VAL A 201 -29.55 -24.74 14.13
CA VAL A 201 -28.42 -23.84 14.11
C VAL A 201 -28.86 -22.52 13.51
N THR A 202 -28.71 -21.44 14.26
CA THR A 202 -28.97 -20.09 13.76
C THR A 202 -27.65 -19.39 13.57
N ALA A 203 -27.43 -18.81 12.38
CA ALA A 203 -26.28 -18.00 12.05
C ALA A 203 -26.71 -16.76 11.26
N SER A 204 -25.89 -15.73 11.28
CA SER A 204 -26.04 -14.54 10.45
C SER A 204 -24.74 -14.24 9.76
N ASP A 205 -24.83 -13.73 8.53
CA ASP A 205 -23.67 -13.26 7.80
C ASP A 205 -23.63 -11.73 7.80
N PRO A 206 -22.47 -11.10 8.15
CA PRO A 206 -22.34 -9.65 8.15
C PRO A 206 -22.41 -9.00 6.77
N ASP A 207 -22.13 -9.76 5.69
CA ASP A 207 -22.24 -9.32 4.30
C ASP A 207 -23.60 -9.69 3.67
N ASN A 208 -24.50 -10.32 4.47
CA ASN A 208 -25.81 -10.83 4.06
C ASN A 208 -25.74 -11.93 3.00
N ASP A 209 -24.69 -12.73 3.03
CA ASP A 209 -24.55 -13.87 2.14
C ASP A 209 -25.52 -15.01 2.52
N PRO A 210 -26.00 -15.79 1.54
CA PRO A 210 -26.80 -16.98 1.81
C PRO A 210 -25.94 -18.05 2.49
N LEU A 211 -26.47 -18.61 3.59
CA LEU A 211 -25.73 -19.57 4.39
C LEU A 211 -26.11 -21.00 4.06
N THR A 212 -25.12 -21.89 4.05
CA THR A 212 -25.31 -23.34 3.96
C THR A 212 -24.74 -24.05 5.19
N TYR A 213 -25.47 -25.08 5.66
CA TYR A 213 -25.16 -25.80 6.89
C TYR A 213 -24.78 -27.24 6.58
N LYS A 214 -23.74 -27.75 7.28
CA LYS A 214 -23.27 -29.13 7.09
C LYS A 214 -22.85 -29.75 8.41
N LEU A 215 -23.08 -31.07 8.54
CA LEU A 215 -22.45 -31.88 9.58
C LEU A 215 -21.08 -32.36 9.11
N ASP A 216 -20.03 -31.94 9.79
CA ASP A 216 -18.66 -32.42 9.54
C ASP A 216 -18.35 -33.67 10.35
N THR A 217 -18.87 -33.71 11.60
CA THR A 217 -18.81 -34.87 12.50
C THR A 217 -20.14 -35.03 13.15
N ALA A 218 -20.69 -36.23 13.11
CA ALA A 218 -21.98 -36.53 13.71
C ALA A 218 -22.14 -38.02 14.00
N PRO A 219 -22.97 -38.39 14.98
CA PRO A 219 -23.34 -39.79 15.18
C PRO A 219 -24.15 -40.35 14.00
N SER A 220 -24.07 -41.64 13.79
CA SER A 220 -24.81 -42.33 12.71
C SER A 220 -26.31 -42.05 12.75
N GLY A 221 -26.87 -41.69 11.60
CA GLY A 221 -28.29 -41.36 11.46
C GLY A 221 -28.68 -39.92 11.82
N MET A 222 -27.73 -39.06 12.22
CA MET A 222 -27.99 -37.63 12.37
C MET A 222 -28.02 -36.97 11.00
N THR A 223 -28.94 -36.05 10.81
CA THR A 223 -29.09 -35.26 9.58
C THR A 223 -29.13 -33.77 9.86
N ILE A 224 -28.78 -32.94 8.89
CA ILE A 224 -28.98 -31.50 8.90
C ILE A 224 -29.61 -31.06 7.57
N GLU A 225 -30.56 -30.16 7.63
CA GLU A 225 -31.08 -29.48 6.46
C GLU A 225 -30.15 -28.35 6.06
N SER A 226 -29.56 -28.44 4.87
CA SER A 226 -28.49 -27.51 4.44
C SER A 226 -28.91 -26.04 4.36
N ASN A 227 -30.20 -25.76 4.16
CA ASN A 227 -30.69 -24.38 3.98
C ASN A 227 -31.30 -23.79 5.26
N THR A 228 -31.73 -24.62 6.21
CA THR A 228 -32.41 -24.16 7.43
C THR A 228 -31.61 -24.36 8.70
N GLY A 229 -30.56 -25.18 8.64
CA GLY A 229 -29.74 -25.54 9.79
C GLY A 229 -30.47 -26.46 10.78
N LYS A 230 -31.63 -27.05 10.40
CA LYS A 230 -32.36 -27.98 11.26
C LYS A 230 -31.63 -29.31 11.34
N VAL A 231 -31.14 -29.63 12.54
CA VAL A 231 -30.50 -30.90 12.90
C VAL A 231 -31.57 -31.81 13.50
N SER A 232 -31.58 -33.06 13.04
CA SER A 232 -32.45 -34.11 13.58
C SER A 232 -31.67 -35.40 13.79
N TRP A 233 -31.86 -36.03 14.93
CA TRP A 233 -31.26 -37.31 15.24
C TRP A 233 -32.17 -38.19 16.10
N GLN A 234 -32.55 -39.32 15.55
CA GLN A 234 -33.24 -40.35 16.34
C GLN A 234 -32.20 -41.11 17.14
N MET A 235 -32.15 -40.87 18.44
CA MET A 235 -31.18 -41.54 19.32
C MET A 235 -31.49 -43.06 19.37
N PRO A 236 -30.46 -43.91 19.17
CA PRO A 236 -30.68 -45.35 19.24
C PRO A 236 -31.01 -45.79 20.66
N ALA A 237 -31.79 -46.86 20.77
CA ALA A 237 -32.03 -47.50 22.05
C ALA A 237 -30.69 -47.94 22.67
N GLY A 238 -30.49 -47.60 23.95
CA GLY A 238 -29.20 -47.89 24.63
C GLY A 238 -28.07 -46.92 24.34
N PHE A 239 -28.36 -45.72 23.84
CA PHE A 239 -27.36 -44.63 23.74
C PHE A 239 -26.71 -44.40 25.11
N SER A 240 -25.45 -44.74 25.24
CA SER A 240 -24.72 -44.81 26.53
C SER A 240 -23.33 -44.15 26.52
N SER A 241 -22.86 -43.70 25.36
CA SER A 241 -21.55 -43.04 25.25
C SER A 241 -21.66 -41.65 24.61
N PRO A 242 -20.91 -40.66 25.07
CA PRO A 242 -20.89 -39.33 24.48
C PRO A 242 -20.60 -39.35 22.99
N GLN A 243 -21.31 -38.52 22.21
CA GLN A 243 -21.11 -38.35 20.76
C GLN A 243 -20.70 -36.91 20.44
N GLN A 244 -19.65 -36.78 19.67
CA GLN A 244 -19.17 -35.46 19.17
C GLN A 244 -20.00 -35.04 17.96
N VAL A 245 -20.35 -33.77 17.93
CA VAL A 245 -21.03 -33.15 16.78
C VAL A 245 -20.23 -31.91 16.41
N ARG A 246 -19.89 -31.80 15.13
CA ARG A 246 -19.32 -30.59 14.53
C ARG A 246 -20.16 -30.17 13.33
N ILE A 247 -20.57 -28.92 13.35
CA ILE A 247 -21.38 -28.29 12.31
C ILE A 247 -20.55 -27.16 11.71
N SER A 248 -20.49 -27.08 10.40
CA SER A 248 -19.97 -25.95 9.65
C SER A 248 -21.10 -25.14 9.03
N VAL A 249 -20.91 -23.84 8.98
CA VAL A 249 -21.75 -22.86 8.28
C VAL A 249 -20.87 -22.14 7.29
N ASP A 250 -21.24 -22.16 6.02
CA ASP A 250 -20.47 -21.61 4.90
C ASP A 250 -21.30 -20.55 4.19
N ASP A 251 -20.65 -19.41 3.83
CA ASP A 251 -21.26 -18.27 3.15
C ASP A 251 -21.13 -18.32 1.62
N GLY A 252 -20.44 -19.34 1.09
CA GLY A 252 -20.14 -19.45 -0.34
C GLY A 252 -19.04 -18.50 -0.84
N ASN A 253 -18.44 -17.68 0.05
CA ASN A 253 -17.44 -16.66 -0.26
C ASN A 253 -16.15 -16.84 0.55
N GLN A 254 -15.78 -18.09 0.88
CA GLN A 254 -14.61 -18.49 1.67
C GLN A 254 -14.70 -18.16 3.16
N GLY A 255 -15.83 -17.70 3.65
CA GLY A 255 -16.09 -17.52 5.06
C GLY A 255 -16.77 -18.74 5.66
N GLN A 256 -16.27 -19.23 6.80
CA GLN A 256 -16.83 -20.35 7.51
C GLN A 256 -16.89 -20.09 9.01
N ALA A 257 -17.94 -20.60 9.65
CA ALA A 257 -18.05 -20.69 11.10
C ALA A 257 -18.29 -22.15 11.52
N PHE A 258 -17.86 -22.49 12.73
CA PHE A 258 -17.96 -23.83 13.25
C PHE A 258 -18.60 -23.83 14.63
N GLN A 259 -19.41 -24.85 14.90
CA GLN A 259 -19.92 -25.13 16.21
C GLN A 259 -19.63 -26.58 16.56
N GLU A 260 -19.06 -26.78 17.75
CA GLU A 260 -18.75 -28.11 18.30
C GLU A 260 -19.44 -28.30 19.63
N PHE A 261 -20.05 -29.47 19.83
CA PHE A 261 -20.64 -29.85 21.09
C PHE A 261 -20.69 -31.37 21.27
N THR A 262 -20.86 -31.77 22.50
CA THR A 262 -20.98 -33.20 22.86
C THR A 262 -22.38 -33.51 23.30
N LEU A 263 -22.97 -34.52 22.68
CA LEU A 263 -24.23 -35.13 23.13
C LEU A 263 -23.91 -36.14 24.21
N THR A 264 -24.38 -35.91 25.44
CA THR A 264 -24.20 -36.84 26.56
C THR A 264 -25.47 -37.68 26.79
N PRO A 265 -25.32 -39.00 27.07
CA PRO A 265 -26.48 -39.82 27.42
C PRO A 265 -27.14 -39.31 28.72
N PRO A 266 -28.44 -39.52 28.88
CA PRO A 266 -29.11 -39.24 30.15
C PRO A 266 -28.47 -40.03 31.28
N PRO A 267 -28.48 -39.53 32.53
CA PRO A 267 -27.95 -40.29 33.67
C PRO A 267 -28.68 -41.64 33.82
N ALA A 268 -27.89 -42.68 34.09
CA ALA A 268 -28.50 -44.00 34.39
C ALA A 268 -29.46 -43.88 35.56
N ARG A 269 -30.66 -44.39 35.38
CA ARG A 269 -31.67 -44.47 36.49
C ARG A 269 -31.30 -45.59 37.44
#